data_4083aa137a50bd4d8cd9fbc68a652307
#
_entry.id   4083aa137a50bd4d8cd9fbc68a652307
#
_cell.length_a   1.000
_cell.length_b   1.000
_cell.length_c   1.000
_cell.angle_alpha   90.00
_cell.angle_beta   90.00
_cell.angle_gamma   90.00
#
_symmetry.space_group_name_H-M   'P 1'
#
loop_
_entity.id
_entity.type
_entity.pdbx_description
1 polymer ?
#
loop_
_entity_poly.entity_id
_entity_poly.type
_entity_poly.pdbx_seq_one_letter_code
_entity_poly.pdbx_strand_id
1 'polypeptide(L)'
;MSQVKKLSTGKIWCFAVGQFGWSVLAALISSWLVNYYQRDLATQQAGQPIFIPQGLAILGVLTILGAITAFGRIFDAITDPLIASLSDRCKSKDGRRIPFMRAAAVPFALSCILTFWSPVNGVSWVNAAFLFLMLMLFYLFMTMYCTPYNALIPELGSTQQTRKIGRAHV
;
A
#
# COMPACT_ATOMS: atom_id res chain seq x y z
N MET A 1 -28.73 15.38 -25.78
CA MET A 1 -27.27 15.25 -26.02
C MET A 1 -26.55 15.69 -24.75
N SER A 2 -26.15 14.74 -23.90
CA SER A 2 -25.42 15.05 -22.67
C SER A 2 -24.00 15.53 -23.02
N GLN A 3 -23.69 16.76 -22.68
CA GLN A 3 -22.36 17.36 -22.82
C GLN A 3 -21.33 16.48 -22.09
N VAL A 4 -20.37 15.95 -22.80
CA VAL A 4 -19.23 15.24 -22.20
C VAL A 4 -18.35 16.27 -21.54
N LYS A 5 -18.46 16.37 -20.22
CA LYS A 5 -17.64 17.28 -19.41
C LYS A 5 -16.18 16.84 -19.52
N LYS A 6 -15.37 17.57 -20.30
CA LYS A 6 -13.91 17.32 -20.39
C LYS A 6 -13.34 17.45 -18.98
N LEU A 7 -12.63 16.43 -18.52
CA LEU A 7 -11.86 16.55 -17.27
C LEU A 7 -10.82 17.67 -17.44
N SER A 8 -10.75 18.53 -16.44
CA SER A 8 -9.70 19.56 -16.40
C SER A 8 -8.34 18.90 -16.26
N THR A 9 -7.35 19.37 -17.04
CA THR A 9 -5.96 18.91 -16.98
C THR A 9 -5.42 18.89 -15.55
N GLY A 10 -5.78 19.88 -14.72
CA GLY A 10 -5.38 19.90 -13.31
C GLY A 10 -5.88 18.71 -12.50
N LYS A 11 -7.09 18.20 -12.77
CA LYS A 11 -7.62 17.00 -12.09
C LYS A 11 -6.86 15.74 -12.48
N ILE A 12 -6.44 15.66 -13.75
CA ILE A 12 -5.62 14.53 -14.24
C ILE A 12 -4.25 14.55 -13.56
N TRP A 13 -3.63 15.72 -13.44
CA TRP A 13 -2.35 15.86 -12.73
C TRP A 13 -2.45 15.53 -11.23
N CYS A 14 -3.50 16.00 -10.54
CA CYS A 14 -3.74 15.61 -9.14
C CYS A 14 -3.89 14.09 -8.99
N PHE A 15 -4.57 13.45 -9.94
CA PHE A 15 -4.70 12.01 -9.97
C PHE A 15 -3.32 11.34 -10.20
N ALA A 16 -2.53 11.79 -11.16
CA ALA A 16 -1.20 11.25 -11.44
C ALA A 16 -0.24 11.38 -10.25
N VAL A 17 -0.26 12.52 -9.54
CA VAL A 17 0.54 12.73 -8.32
C VAL A 17 0.12 11.77 -7.20
N GLY A 18 -1.18 11.54 -7.02
CA GLY A 18 -1.68 10.55 -6.07
C GLY A 18 -1.21 9.12 -6.40
N GLN A 19 -1.23 8.74 -7.68
CA GLN A 19 -0.71 7.46 -8.16
C GLN A 19 0.78 7.32 -7.86
N PHE A 20 1.56 8.33 -8.18
CA PHE A 20 3.00 8.36 -7.90
C PHE A 20 3.28 8.23 -6.40
N GLY A 21 2.55 8.97 -5.57
CA GLY A 21 2.77 8.98 -4.11
C GLY A 21 2.63 7.59 -3.48
N TRP A 22 1.51 6.90 -3.70
CA TRP A 22 1.33 5.57 -3.11
C TRP A 22 2.27 4.52 -3.72
N SER A 23 2.59 4.63 -5.02
CA SER A 23 3.52 3.72 -5.68
C SER A 23 4.93 3.82 -5.10
N VAL A 24 5.39 5.02 -4.75
CA VAL A 24 6.69 5.24 -4.09
C VAL A 24 6.70 4.58 -2.70
N LEU A 25 5.65 4.75 -1.89
CA LEU A 25 5.58 4.12 -0.57
C LEU A 25 5.57 2.59 -0.66
N ALA A 26 4.82 2.03 -1.60
CA ALA A 26 4.80 0.59 -1.85
C ALA A 26 6.17 0.07 -2.34
N ALA A 27 6.85 0.82 -3.22
CA ALA A 27 8.18 0.48 -3.71
C ALA A 27 9.24 0.53 -2.60
N LEU A 28 9.17 1.49 -1.69
CA LEU A 28 10.06 1.56 -0.53
C LEU A 28 9.94 0.29 0.33
N ILE A 29 8.72 -0.12 0.68
CA ILE A 29 8.53 -1.33 1.46
C ILE A 29 9.01 -2.57 0.69
N SER A 30 8.66 -2.73 -0.58
CA SER A 30 9.01 -3.94 -1.35
C SER A 30 10.50 -4.06 -1.62
N SER A 31 11.22 -2.94 -1.81
CA SER A 31 12.63 -2.94 -2.20
C SER A 31 13.58 -2.82 -1.01
N TRP A 32 13.24 -2.00 -0.01
CA TRP A 32 14.18 -1.66 1.07
C TRP A 32 13.95 -2.42 2.37
N LEU A 33 12.76 -3.01 2.58
CA LEU A 33 12.44 -3.73 3.81
C LEU A 33 13.41 -4.89 4.07
N VAL A 34 13.69 -5.67 3.04
CA VAL A 34 14.63 -6.81 3.13
C VAL A 34 16.03 -6.29 3.45
N ASN A 35 16.52 -5.28 2.72
CA ASN A 35 17.84 -4.72 2.93
C ASN A 35 18.01 -4.09 4.33
N TYR A 36 16.96 -3.54 4.89
CA TYR A 36 17.00 -2.92 6.22
C TYR A 36 17.03 -3.94 7.35
N TYR A 37 16.19 -4.98 7.27
CA TYR A 37 16.03 -5.97 8.34
C TYR A 37 16.83 -7.25 8.15
N GLN A 38 17.14 -7.66 6.93
CA GLN A 38 17.86 -8.89 6.60
C GLN A 38 19.16 -8.52 5.89
N ARG A 39 20.19 -8.20 6.69
CA ARG A 39 21.48 -7.74 6.18
C ARG A 39 22.40 -8.91 5.87
N ASP A 40 23.17 -8.79 4.79
CA ASP A 40 24.20 -9.75 4.39
C ASP A 40 25.29 -9.89 5.45
N LEU A 41 25.93 -11.06 5.50
CA LEU A 41 27.05 -11.36 6.42
C LEU A 41 28.17 -10.32 6.34
N ALA A 42 28.47 -9.81 5.15
CA ALA A 42 29.49 -8.76 4.97
C ALA A 42 29.09 -7.45 5.67
N THR A 43 27.82 -7.06 5.61
CA THR A 43 27.28 -5.87 6.26
C THR A 43 27.19 -6.02 7.78
N GLN A 44 26.94 -7.27 8.24
CA GLN A 44 26.96 -7.62 9.66
C GLN A 44 28.39 -7.53 10.22
N GLN A 45 29.40 -8.02 9.48
CA GLN A 45 30.81 -7.92 9.85
C GLN A 45 31.32 -6.46 9.87
N ALA A 46 30.70 -5.58 9.09
CA ALA A 46 31.00 -4.13 9.12
C ALA A 46 30.40 -3.39 10.35
N GLY A 47 29.85 -4.11 11.34
CA GLY A 47 29.36 -3.54 12.60
C GLY A 47 28.02 -2.81 12.48
N GLN A 48 27.27 -3.01 11.42
CA GLN A 48 25.95 -2.41 11.27
C GLN A 48 24.90 -3.09 12.17
N PRO A 49 23.98 -2.34 12.81
CA PRO A 49 23.02 -2.90 13.76
C PRO A 49 22.05 -3.87 13.07
N ILE A 50 21.78 -5.00 13.74
CA ILE A 50 20.75 -5.96 13.38
C ILE A 50 19.60 -5.77 14.36
N PHE A 51 18.35 -5.77 13.88
CA PHE A 51 17.19 -5.44 14.69
C PHE A 51 16.27 -6.63 14.97
N ILE A 52 16.26 -7.64 14.08
CA ILE A 52 15.44 -8.85 14.24
C ILE A 52 16.33 -10.11 14.25
N PRO A 53 15.91 -11.20 14.92
CA PRO A 53 16.64 -12.45 14.90
C PRO A 53 16.85 -12.94 13.46
N GLN A 54 18.10 -13.23 13.11
CA GLN A 54 18.50 -13.73 11.80
C GLN A 54 18.66 -15.25 11.84
N GLY A 55 18.48 -15.94 10.70
CA GLY A 55 18.80 -17.36 10.59
C GLY A 55 17.76 -18.34 11.18
N LEU A 56 16.71 -17.87 11.82
CA LEU A 56 15.60 -18.74 12.24
C LEU A 56 14.71 -19.04 11.03
N ALA A 57 14.84 -20.26 10.51
CA ALA A 57 13.97 -20.74 9.44
C ALA A 57 12.70 -21.35 10.06
N ILE A 58 11.56 -20.70 9.87
CA ILE A 58 10.25 -21.26 10.19
C ILE A 58 9.91 -22.29 9.12
N LEU A 59 9.57 -23.53 9.54
CA LEU A 59 9.33 -24.67 8.62
C LEU A 59 10.53 -25.00 7.69
N GLY A 60 11.75 -24.66 8.08
CA GLY A 60 12.96 -24.96 7.34
C GLY A 60 13.27 -24.09 6.10
N VAL A 61 12.35 -23.20 5.70
CA VAL A 61 12.46 -22.42 4.46
C VAL A 61 12.15 -20.93 4.65
N LEU A 62 11.23 -20.58 5.54
CA LEU A 62 10.78 -19.19 5.73
C LEU A 62 11.57 -18.48 6.83
N THR A 63 12.20 -17.37 6.49
CA THR A 63 12.76 -16.46 7.49
C THR A 63 11.64 -15.72 8.24
N ILE A 64 11.92 -15.17 9.41
CA ILE A 64 10.96 -14.37 10.19
C ILE A 64 10.39 -13.24 9.32
N LEU A 65 11.25 -12.53 8.60
CA LEU A 65 10.83 -11.46 7.70
C LEU A 65 9.95 -12.00 6.56
N GLY A 66 10.32 -13.14 5.98
CA GLY A 66 9.52 -13.81 4.95
C GLY A 66 8.14 -14.22 5.46
N ALA A 67 8.05 -14.74 6.69
CA ALA A 67 6.77 -15.08 7.31
C ALA A 67 5.89 -13.84 7.55
N ILE A 68 6.47 -12.74 8.06
CA ILE A 68 5.77 -11.48 8.28
C ILE A 68 5.22 -10.92 6.96
N THR A 69 6.02 -10.90 5.91
CA THR A 69 5.61 -10.39 4.60
C THR A 69 4.58 -11.30 3.92
N ALA A 70 4.71 -12.62 4.02
CA ALA A 70 3.73 -13.57 3.51
C ALA A 70 2.38 -13.42 4.21
N PHE A 71 2.36 -13.27 5.53
CA PHE A 71 1.14 -13.01 6.29
C PHE A 71 0.49 -11.69 5.87
N GLY A 72 1.30 -10.66 5.61
CA GLY A 72 0.83 -9.38 5.08
C GLY A 72 0.09 -9.51 3.75
N ARG A 73 0.58 -10.36 2.84
CA ARG A 73 -0.09 -10.62 1.56
C ARG A 73 -1.42 -11.35 1.71
N ILE A 74 -1.52 -12.29 2.66
CA ILE A 74 -2.79 -12.96 2.98
C ILE A 74 -3.78 -11.95 3.57
N PHE A 75 -3.30 -11.09 4.48
CA PHE A 75 -4.10 -10.03 5.08
C PHE A 75 -4.64 -9.05 4.01
N ASP A 76 -3.80 -8.64 3.08
CA ASP A 76 -4.16 -7.77 1.95
C ASP A 76 -5.27 -8.41 1.08
N ALA A 77 -5.11 -9.68 0.73
CA ALA A 77 -6.11 -10.42 -0.06
C ALA A 77 -7.49 -10.50 0.62
N ILE A 78 -7.54 -10.47 1.96
CA ILE A 78 -8.81 -10.45 2.72
C ILE A 78 -9.36 -9.03 2.82
N THR A 79 -8.50 -8.04 3.07
CA THR A 79 -8.92 -6.65 3.29
C THR A 79 -9.35 -5.95 2.01
N ASP A 80 -8.80 -6.30 0.85
CA ASP A 80 -9.17 -5.71 -0.44
C ASP A 80 -10.67 -5.80 -0.75
N PRO A 81 -11.34 -6.97 -0.75
CA PRO A 81 -12.77 -7.06 -1.01
C PRO A 81 -13.62 -6.41 0.09
N LEU A 82 -13.16 -6.45 1.35
CA LEU A 82 -13.85 -5.81 2.46
C LEU A 82 -13.88 -4.28 2.29
N ILE A 83 -12.74 -3.67 2.02
CA ILE A 83 -12.62 -2.22 1.81
C ILE A 83 -13.37 -1.78 0.55
N ALA A 84 -13.31 -2.56 -0.54
CA ALA A 84 -14.08 -2.29 -1.74
C ALA A 84 -15.58 -2.22 -1.42
N SER A 85 -16.11 -3.24 -0.73
CA SER A 85 -17.52 -3.29 -0.31
C SER A 85 -17.91 -2.13 0.62
N LEU A 86 -17.06 -1.80 1.60
CA LEU A 86 -17.31 -0.71 2.55
C LEU A 86 -17.28 0.66 1.84
N SER A 87 -16.31 0.89 0.96
CA SER A 87 -16.20 2.15 0.22
C SER A 87 -17.38 2.38 -0.72
N ASP A 88 -17.89 1.32 -1.36
CA ASP A 88 -19.06 1.42 -2.26
C ASP A 88 -20.37 1.69 -1.50
N ARG A 89 -20.50 1.27 -0.25
CA ARG A 89 -21.66 1.52 0.61
C ARG A 89 -21.64 2.87 1.31
N CYS A 90 -20.52 3.56 1.30
CA CYS A 90 -20.39 4.84 1.99
C CYS A 90 -21.25 5.92 1.32
N LYS A 91 -22.06 6.62 2.13
CA LYS A 91 -22.87 7.76 1.70
C LYS A 91 -22.26 9.04 2.26
N SER A 92 -21.40 9.69 1.49
CA SER A 92 -20.78 10.97 1.88
C SER A 92 -21.11 12.07 0.87
N LYS A 93 -21.12 13.32 1.35
CA LYS A 93 -21.31 14.52 0.51
C LYS A 93 -20.19 14.69 -0.51
N ASP A 94 -18.97 14.25 -0.19
CA ASP A 94 -17.78 14.33 -1.05
C ASP A 94 -17.68 13.15 -2.05
N GLY A 95 -18.66 12.24 -2.06
CA GLY A 95 -18.63 11.01 -2.84
C GLY A 95 -18.31 9.78 -1.98
N ARG A 96 -18.51 8.58 -2.54
CA ARG A 96 -18.40 7.32 -1.79
C ARG A 96 -16.97 6.96 -1.40
N ARG A 97 -15.99 7.28 -2.24
CA ARG A 97 -14.59 6.79 -2.18
C ARG A 97 -13.64 7.78 -1.54
N ILE A 98 -13.90 9.09 -1.68
CA ILE A 98 -13.00 10.15 -1.20
C ILE A 98 -12.75 10.11 0.31
N PRO A 99 -13.76 9.84 1.18
CA PRO A 99 -13.53 9.80 2.63
C PRO A 99 -12.52 8.73 3.05
N PHE A 100 -12.55 7.54 2.41
CA PHE A 100 -11.61 6.46 2.69
C PHE A 100 -10.18 6.85 2.33
N MET A 101 -9.99 7.41 1.12
CA MET A 101 -8.67 7.87 0.66
C MET A 101 -8.12 8.97 1.57
N ARG A 102 -8.96 9.94 1.95
CA ARG A 102 -8.55 11.04 2.84
C ARG A 102 -8.18 10.55 4.24
N ALA A 103 -8.96 9.64 4.81
CA ALA A 103 -8.69 9.06 6.11
C ALA A 103 -7.43 8.17 6.12
N ALA A 104 -7.15 7.46 5.02
CA ALA A 104 -6.01 6.57 4.92
C ALA A 104 -4.69 7.27 4.59
N ALA A 105 -4.70 8.42 3.92
CA ALA A 105 -3.50 9.05 3.36
C ALA A 105 -2.41 9.32 4.41
N VAL A 106 -2.76 9.93 5.54
CA VAL A 106 -1.80 10.24 6.60
C VAL A 106 -1.35 9.00 7.37
N PRO A 107 -2.24 8.10 7.85
CA PRO A 107 -1.82 6.87 8.51
C PRO A 107 -0.98 5.96 7.60
N PHE A 108 -1.25 5.94 6.29
CA PHE A 108 -0.48 5.19 5.31
C PHE A 108 0.98 5.65 5.25
N ALA A 109 1.21 6.96 5.14
CA ALA A 109 2.55 7.53 5.14
C ALA A 109 3.27 7.30 6.49
N LEU A 110 2.57 7.49 7.61
CA LEU A 110 3.12 7.27 8.95
C LEU A 110 3.50 5.80 9.18
N SER A 111 2.65 4.86 8.80
CA SER A 111 2.95 3.42 8.94
C SER A 111 4.17 3.02 8.10
N CYS A 112 4.34 3.60 6.90
CA CYS A 112 5.54 3.40 6.09
C CYS A 112 6.81 3.85 6.82
N ILE A 113 6.81 5.06 7.41
CA ILE A 113 7.95 5.59 8.17
C ILE A 113 8.24 4.71 9.40
N LEU A 114 7.20 4.37 10.16
CA LEU A 114 7.32 3.58 11.38
C LEU A 114 7.77 2.13 11.12
N THR A 115 7.53 1.60 9.92
CA THR A 115 8.05 0.28 9.53
C THR A 115 9.58 0.23 9.53
N PHE A 116 10.27 1.34 9.29
CA PHE A 116 11.73 1.43 9.33
C PHE A 116 12.28 1.93 10.68
N TRP A 117 11.44 1.99 11.70
CA TRP A 117 11.86 2.35 13.05
C TRP A 117 11.89 1.11 13.95
N SER A 118 12.97 0.96 14.71
CA SER A 118 13.13 -0.12 15.68
C SER A 118 13.06 0.44 17.10
N PRO A 119 12.05 0.09 17.91
CA PRO A 119 11.87 0.64 19.25
C PRO A 119 12.96 0.21 20.23
N VAL A 120 13.61 -0.93 20.00
CA VAL A 120 14.67 -1.46 20.86
C VAL A 120 15.98 -1.55 20.08
N ASN A 121 17.06 -1.05 20.68
CA ASN A 121 18.39 -1.17 20.11
C ASN A 121 18.89 -2.62 20.20
N GLY A 122 19.27 -3.21 19.05
CA GLY A 122 19.77 -4.56 18.95
C GLY A 122 18.70 -5.60 18.56
N VAL A 123 19.13 -6.87 18.56
CA VAL A 123 18.29 -8.00 18.15
C VAL A 123 17.22 -8.28 19.20
N SER A 124 15.95 -8.09 18.85
CA SER A 124 14.84 -8.33 19.77
C SER A 124 13.59 -8.85 19.05
N TRP A 125 12.86 -9.74 19.71
CA TRP A 125 11.53 -10.17 19.29
C TRP A 125 10.50 -9.03 19.36
N VAL A 126 10.74 -8.02 20.21
CA VAL A 126 9.90 -6.81 20.26
C VAL A 126 9.96 -6.05 18.95
N ASN A 127 11.15 -5.96 18.34
CA ASN A 127 11.30 -5.33 17.02
C ASN A 127 10.57 -6.11 15.92
N ALA A 128 10.60 -7.45 15.98
CA ALA A 128 9.88 -8.31 15.03
C ALA A 128 8.36 -8.15 15.18
N ALA A 129 7.85 -8.11 16.41
CA ALA A 129 6.43 -7.88 16.68
C ALA A 129 5.99 -6.46 16.27
N PHE A 130 6.82 -5.46 16.54
CA PHE A 130 6.56 -4.09 16.12
C PHE A 130 6.53 -3.96 14.59
N LEU A 131 7.52 -4.56 13.90
CA LEU A 131 7.55 -4.63 12.44
C LEU A 131 6.28 -5.29 11.88
N PHE A 132 5.89 -6.42 12.45
CA PHE A 132 4.67 -7.12 12.05
C PHE A 132 3.44 -6.20 12.16
N LEU A 133 3.28 -5.53 13.30
CA LEU A 133 2.16 -4.61 13.52
C LEU A 133 2.16 -3.44 12.52
N MET A 134 3.31 -2.79 12.35
CA MET A 134 3.44 -1.65 11.44
C MET A 134 3.21 -2.05 9.99
N LEU A 135 3.67 -3.22 9.58
CA LEU A 135 3.46 -3.74 8.23
C LEU A 135 1.99 -4.10 7.98
N MET A 136 1.28 -4.66 8.97
CA MET A 136 -0.16 -4.90 8.89
C MET A 136 -0.95 -3.58 8.74
N LEU A 137 -0.59 -2.57 9.53
CA LEU A 137 -1.20 -1.24 9.40
C LEU A 137 -0.89 -0.60 8.03
N PHE A 138 0.33 -0.75 7.55
CA PHE A 138 0.72 -0.28 6.22
C PHE A 138 -0.15 -0.91 5.12
N TYR A 139 -0.31 -2.23 5.10
CA TYR A 139 -1.16 -2.92 4.12
C TYR A 139 -2.62 -2.50 4.24
N LEU A 140 -3.15 -2.41 5.46
CA LEU A 140 -4.53 -1.96 5.69
C LEU A 140 -4.78 -0.56 5.10
N PHE A 141 -3.92 0.41 5.42
CA PHE A 141 -4.08 1.79 4.92
C PHE A 141 -3.76 1.91 3.43
N MET A 142 -2.83 1.09 2.92
CA MET A 142 -2.59 0.95 1.49
C MET A 142 -3.85 0.51 0.76
N THR A 143 -4.51 -0.55 1.22
CA THR A 143 -5.78 -1.02 0.66
C THR A 143 -6.87 0.03 0.76
N MET A 144 -7.02 0.69 1.93
CA MET A 144 -8.00 1.76 2.11
C MET A 144 -7.79 2.95 1.17
N TYR A 145 -6.56 3.20 0.73
CA TYR A 145 -6.23 4.24 -0.22
C TYR A 145 -6.33 3.75 -1.67
N CYS A 146 -5.66 2.63 -2.00
CA CYS A 146 -5.49 2.16 -3.38
C CYS A 146 -6.77 1.57 -3.97
N THR A 147 -7.56 0.81 -3.21
CA THR A 147 -8.77 0.15 -3.71
C THR A 147 -9.81 1.16 -4.22
N PRO A 148 -10.25 2.16 -3.44
CA PRO A 148 -11.14 3.19 -3.95
C PRO A 148 -10.48 4.08 -5.01
N TYR A 149 -9.16 4.30 -4.94
CA TYR A 149 -8.41 5.07 -5.92
C TYR A 149 -8.42 4.40 -7.31
N ASN A 150 -8.10 3.11 -7.39
CA ASN A 150 -8.09 2.34 -8.63
C ASN A 150 -9.50 2.24 -9.22
N ALA A 151 -10.52 2.19 -8.40
CA ALA A 151 -11.91 2.17 -8.84
C ALA A 151 -12.38 3.50 -9.45
N LEU A 152 -11.63 4.60 -9.31
CA LEU A 152 -11.88 5.86 -10.03
C LEU A 152 -11.38 5.84 -11.48
N ILE A 153 -10.41 4.97 -11.83
CA ILE A 153 -9.81 4.92 -13.18
C ILE A 153 -10.87 4.68 -14.27
N PRO A 154 -11.77 3.68 -14.17
CA PRO A 154 -12.83 3.48 -15.16
C PRO A 154 -13.80 4.66 -15.22
N GLU A 155 -14.10 5.30 -14.09
CA GLU A 155 -14.99 6.47 -14.05
C GLU A 155 -14.38 7.68 -14.79
N LEU A 156 -13.06 7.85 -14.67
CA LEU A 156 -12.31 8.90 -15.39
C LEU A 156 -12.15 8.55 -16.89
N GLY A 157 -11.95 7.28 -17.23
CA GLY A 157 -11.75 6.78 -18.60
C GLY A 157 -13.04 6.67 -19.41
N SER A 158 -14.17 6.32 -18.79
CA SER A 158 -15.47 6.13 -19.47
C SER A 158 -15.98 7.39 -20.17
N THR A 159 -15.45 8.55 -19.83
CA THR A 159 -15.85 9.84 -20.40
C THR A 159 -15.29 10.09 -21.80
N GLN A 160 -14.23 9.40 -22.25
CA GLN A 160 -13.60 9.69 -23.55
C GLN A 160 -13.48 8.50 -24.53
N GLN A 161 -13.23 7.29 -24.07
CA GLN A 161 -12.94 6.15 -24.94
C GLN A 161 -14.11 5.21 -25.21
N THR A 162 -14.98 4.96 -24.25
CA THR A 162 -16.11 4.02 -24.41
C THR A 162 -17.14 4.48 -25.44
N ARG A 163 -17.23 5.80 -25.71
CA ARG A 163 -18.09 6.35 -26.77
C ARG A 163 -17.50 6.19 -28.17
N LYS A 164 -16.19 6.05 -28.34
CA LYS A 164 -15.56 5.81 -29.65
C LYS A 164 -15.74 4.35 -30.09
N ILE A 165 -15.70 3.41 -29.13
CA ILE A 165 -15.88 1.98 -29.40
C ILE A 165 -17.35 1.66 -29.70
N GLY A 166 -18.31 2.25 -28.98
CA GLY A 166 -19.74 2.06 -29.23
C GLY A 166 -20.25 2.65 -30.55
N ARG A 167 -19.53 3.60 -31.16
CA ARG A 167 -19.87 4.16 -32.50
C ARG A 167 -19.24 3.41 -33.66
N ALA A 168 -18.26 2.54 -33.40
CA ALA A 168 -17.60 1.73 -34.43
C ALA A 168 -18.36 0.40 -34.71
N HIS A 169 -19.40 0.10 -33.94
CA HIS A 169 -20.18 -1.14 -34.05
C HIS A 169 -21.67 -0.92 -34.35
N VAL A 170 -22.06 0.27 -34.86
CA VAL A 170 -23.41 0.50 -35.42
C VAL A 170 -23.33 0.86 -36.88
#